data_975855e3f32dca6e5b0456d0d80adcfc
#
_entry.id   975855e3f32dca6e5b0456d0d80adcfc
#
_cell.length_a   1.000
_cell.length_b   1.000
_cell.length_c   1.000
_cell.angle_alpha   90.00
_cell.angle_beta   90.00
_cell.angle_gamma   90.00
#
_symmetry.space_group_name_H-M   'P 1'
#
loop_
_entity.id
_entity.type
_entity.pdbx_description
1 polymer ?
#
loop_
_entity_poly.entity_id
_entity_poly.type
_entity_poly.pdbx_seq_one_letter_code
_entity_poly.pdbx_strand_id
1 'polypeptide(L)'
;MTNSHSDALVFFGATGDLAYKKIFPSLQAMVKRGHLNVLVVGVAKAGWNLDQLRARAKDSLEKHGGLDPAAFQKLIGLLRYVDGDYQDPATFTALRQELKDAKHPAHYLAIPPVLFETVIQHLAESNCGRGARVVVEKPFGHDLASAQELNKVLLGTFDEADIFRIDHYLGKRAVNNVLAFRFANTFVESFWNRNHIESVEITMAEDFGVQGRGGFYDQTGTIRDVVQNHLFQVLSNLAMEPPVRSDSESIRDEKAKVLRAIPPIDEKNLVRAQFRGYRDENGVAKDSQTETFAALKLEVNSWRWKGVPFYIRAGKCLPTTCTEIVAKFHKPPTLIPDSQLVENHLRLRLSPEITIAMGMMNLAPNAEGLALEAGEMVASHSPRADEMDAYERVLGAAMSGDSTLFAREDYVEEAWRIVEPVLKKNTPVHQYAPGTWGPNEVDRVAPISGWSNPDEKKALALATEAA
;
A
#
# COMPACT_ATOMS: atom_id res chain seq x y z
N MET A 1 -16.43 13.23 -19.50
CA MET A 1 -16.63 14.48 -18.72
C MET A 1 -15.24 14.86 -18.21
N THR A 2 -14.79 16.08 -18.44
CA THR A 2 -13.52 16.56 -17.87
C THR A 2 -13.74 16.71 -16.37
N ASN A 3 -13.17 15.82 -15.56
CA ASN A 3 -13.19 15.96 -14.11
C ASN A 3 -12.61 17.33 -13.74
N SER A 4 -13.44 18.24 -13.25
CA SER A 4 -12.97 19.55 -12.78
C SER A 4 -12.06 19.33 -11.57
N HIS A 5 -10.91 20.00 -11.53
CA HIS A 5 -10.03 19.97 -10.36
C HIS A 5 -10.79 20.47 -9.13
N SER A 6 -10.55 19.88 -7.95
CA SER A 6 -11.16 20.35 -6.70
C SER A 6 -10.77 21.79 -6.41
N ASP A 7 -11.74 22.60 -6.00
CA ASP A 7 -11.61 24.04 -5.75
C ASP A 7 -11.40 24.40 -4.27
N ALA A 8 -11.44 23.38 -3.39
CA ALA A 8 -11.01 23.46 -2.00
C ALA A 8 -10.53 22.08 -1.53
N LEU A 9 -9.65 22.06 -0.53
CA LEU A 9 -9.26 20.88 0.20
C LEU A 9 -9.66 21.04 1.67
N VAL A 10 -10.46 20.12 2.19
CA VAL A 10 -10.81 20.04 3.61
C VAL A 10 -10.13 18.80 4.18
N PHE A 11 -9.42 18.93 5.30
CA PHE A 11 -8.86 17.75 5.97
C PHE A 11 -9.30 17.69 7.43
N PHE A 12 -10.06 16.65 7.73
CA PHE A 12 -10.50 16.31 9.07
C PHE A 12 -9.36 15.65 9.83
N GLY A 13 -9.27 15.87 11.15
CA GLY A 13 -8.14 15.41 11.94
C GLY A 13 -6.91 16.31 11.81
N ALA A 14 -7.10 17.60 11.56
CA ALA A 14 -6.03 18.56 11.26
C ALA A 14 -4.96 18.71 12.37
N THR A 15 -5.29 18.35 13.62
CA THR A 15 -4.36 18.39 14.75
C THR A 15 -3.70 17.03 15.04
N GLY A 16 -4.09 15.97 14.31
CA GLY A 16 -3.64 14.60 14.52
C GLY A 16 -2.24 14.29 13.96
N ASP A 17 -1.76 13.10 14.30
CA ASP A 17 -0.42 12.61 13.91
C ASP A 17 -0.25 12.46 12.39
N LEU A 18 -1.28 12.00 11.68
CA LEU A 18 -1.20 11.84 10.24
C LEU A 18 -1.07 13.19 9.54
N ALA A 19 -1.87 14.19 9.98
CA ALA A 19 -1.75 15.56 9.49
C ALA A 19 -0.34 16.11 9.74
N TYR A 20 0.19 15.90 10.93
CA TYR A 20 1.51 16.35 11.34
C TYR A 20 2.66 15.70 10.56
N LYS A 21 2.64 14.36 10.41
CA LYS A 21 3.77 13.62 9.83
C LYS A 21 3.73 13.53 8.31
N LYS A 22 2.54 13.67 7.71
CA LYS A 22 2.35 13.39 6.27
C LYS A 22 1.62 14.50 5.51
N ILE A 23 0.49 15.02 6.03
CA ILE A 23 -0.34 15.94 5.25
C ILE A 23 0.34 17.29 5.11
N PHE A 24 0.79 17.94 6.20
CA PHE A 24 1.47 19.24 6.08
C PHE A 24 2.71 19.20 5.19
N PRO A 25 3.62 18.21 5.29
CA PRO A 25 4.72 18.06 4.33
C PRO A 25 4.25 17.96 2.87
N SER A 26 3.22 17.15 2.60
CA SER A 26 2.67 16.98 1.27
C SER A 26 2.02 18.26 0.74
N LEU A 27 1.26 18.98 1.56
CA LEU A 27 0.65 20.27 1.19
C LEU A 27 1.72 21.31 0.82
N GLN A 28 2.81 21.41 1.61
CA GLN A 28 3.92 22.31 1.25
C GLN A 28 4.58 21.89 -0.07
N ALA A 29 4.82 20.60 -0.28
CA ALA A 29 5.40 20.09 -1.51
C ALA A 29 4.53 20.42 -2.73
N MET A 30 3.20 20.20 -2.62
CA MET A 30 2.23 20.54 -3.66
C MET A 30 2.21 22.06 -3.96
N VAL A 31 2.24 22.90 -2.93
CA VAL A 31 2.35 24.38 -3.11
C VAL A 31 3.64 24.76 -3.81
N LYS A 32 4.78 24.15 -3.41
CA LYS A 32 6.09 24.40 -4.01
C LYS A 32 6.11 24.06 -5.50
N ARG A 33 5.45 22.96 -5.89
CA ARG A 33 5.33 22.50 -7.29
C ARG A 33 4.24 23.24 -8.08
N GLY A 34 3.44 24.09 -7.43
CA GLY A 34 2.30 24.76 -8.07
C GLY A 34 1.06 23.88 -8.27
N HIS A 35 1.01 22.73 -7.64
CA HIS A 35 -0.13 21.78 -7.71
C HIS A 35 -1.25 22.09 -6.70
N LEU A 36 -1.02 22.99 -5.74
CA LEU A 36 -2.00 23.41 -4.75
C LEU A 36 -2.03 24.94 -4.65
N ASN A 37 -3.15 25.53 -5.08
CA ASN A 37 -3.39 26.98 -5.04
C ASN A 37 -4.82 27.32 -4.64
N VAL A 38 -5.53 26.38 -4.02
CA VAL A 38 -6.93 26.51 -3.58
C VAL A 38 -7.02 26.61 -2.06
N LEU A 39 -8.19 26.96 -1.56
CA LEU A 39 -8.49 27.03 -0.14
C LEU A 39 -8.20 25.68 0.55
N VAL A 40 -7.52 25.72 1.70
CA VAL A 40 -7.23 24.54 2.53
C VAL A 40 -7.85 24.75 3.91
N VAL A 41 -8.82 23.93 4.31
CA VAL A 41 -9.52 24.03 5.58
C VAL A 41 -9.17 22.84 6.47
N GLY A 42 -8.48 23.08 7.58
CA GLY A 42 -8.32 22.08 8.64
C GLY A 42 -9.53 22.05 9.56
N VAL A 43 -10.03 20.83 9.88
CA VAL A 43 -11.13 20.64 10.84
C VAL A 43 -10.68 19.71 11.95
N ALA A 44 -10.83 20.13 13.22
CA ALA A 44 -10.52 19.27 14.37
C ALA A 44 -11.19 19.81 15.65
N LYS A 45 -11.32 18.95 16.65
CA LYS A 45 -11.75 19.30 18.01
C LYS A 45 -10.52 19.41 18.91
N ALA A 46 -9.94 20.61 19.01
CA ALA A 46 -8.72 20.81 19.79
C ALA A 46 -8.77 22.07 20.68
N GLY A 47 -9.79 22.90 20.55
CA GLY A 47 -9.85 24.21 21.18
C GLY A 47 -8.82 25.18 20.64
N TRP A 48 -8.38 25.01 19.39
CA TRP A 48 -7.35 25.80 18.75
C TRP A 48 -7.95 26.89 17.85
N ASN A 49 -7.13 27.88 17.60
CA ASN A 49 -7.37 28.89 16.56
C ASN A 49 -6.44 28.64 15.33
N LEU A 50 -6.62 29.42 14.29
CA LEU A 50 -5.85 29.32 13.06
C LEU A 50 -4.33 29.50 13.28
N ASP A 51 -3.92 30.38 14.19
CA ASP A 51 -2.50 30.65 14.42
C ASP A 51 -1.81 29.45 15.11
N GLN A 52 -2.54 28.75 15.99
CA GLN A 52 -2.05 27.51 16.59
C GLN A 52 -1.90 26.39 15.54
N LEU A 53 -2.86 26.28 14.60
CA LEU A 53 -2.73 25.34 13.49
C LEU A 53 -1.53 25.69 12.56
N ARG A 54 -1.32 26.97 12.27
CA ARG A 54 -0.15 27.45 11.50
C ARG A 54 1.16 27.12 12.20
N ALA A 55 1.22 27.32 13.52
CA ALA A 55 2.39 26.96 14.33
C ALA A 55 2.65 25.43 14.29
N ARG A 56 1.58 24.62 14.39
CA ARG A 56 1.66 23.17 14.25
C ARG A 56 2.19 22.75 12.87
N ALA A 57 1.69 23.38 11.82
CA ALA A 57 2.16 23.13 10.44
C ALA A 57 3.64 23.47 10.29
N LYS A 58 4.10 24.60 10.86
CA LYS A 58 5.52 24.99 10.84
C LYS A 58 6.39 23.96 11.56
N ASP A 59 6.05 23.58 12.80
CA ASP A 59 6.80 22.57 13.57
C ASP A 59 6.82 21.20 12.86
N SER A 60 5.71 20.83 12.21
CA SER A 60 5.65 19.65 11.36
C SER A 60 6.70 19.67 10.25
N LEU A 61 6.77 20.77 9.51
CA LEU A 61 7.70 20.93 8.37
C LEU A 61 9.16 20.96 8.81
N GLU A 62 9.45 21.61 9.93
CA GLU A 62 10.79 21.63 10.51
C GLU A 62 11.29 20.22 10.91
N LYS A 63 10.37 19.33 11.31
CA LYS A 63 10.68 17.95 11.73
C LYS A 63 10.53 16.90 10.65
N HIS A 64 9.66 17.15 9.65
CA HIS A 64 9.28 16.18 8.63
C HIS A 64 9.29 16.80 7.22
N GLY A 65 10.39 16.69 6.51
CA GLY A 65 10.48 17.10 5.09
C GLY A 65 11.18 18.44 4.83
N GLY A 66 11.47 19.21 5.88
CA GLY A 66 12.14 20.51 5.77
C GLY A 66 11.18 21.67 5.46
N LEU A 67 11.44 22.82 6.07
CA LEU A 67 10.68 24.05 5.87
C LEU A 67 11.20 24.81 4.65
N ASP A 68 10.36 24.98 3.63
CA ASP A 68 10.60 25.93 2.52
C ASP A 68 9.86 27.24 2.83
N PRO A 69 10.57 28.35 3.15
CA PRO A 69 9.91 29.58 3.61
C PRO A 69 8.93 30.17 2.59
N ALA A 70 9.24 30.10 1.29
CA ALA A 70 8.39 30.66 0.25
C ALA A 70 7.10 29.83 0.05
N ALA A 71 7.23 28.51 0.00
CA ALA A 71 6.09 27.60 -0.09
C ALA A 71 5.24 27.67 1.18
N PHE A 72 5.86 27.73 2.35
CA PHE A 72 5.16 27.87 3.63
C PHE A 72 4.34 29.16 3.70
N GLN A 73 4.88 30.33 3.31
CA GLN A 73 4.13 31.58 3.29
C GLN A 73 2.88 31.49 2.39
N LYS A 74 2.99 30.83 1.24
CA LYS A 74 1.84 30.57 0.38
C LYS A 74 0.82 29.65 1.07
N LEU A 75 1.29 28.53 1.64
CA LEU A 75 0.44 27.55 2.32
C LEU A 75 -0.36 28.19 3.46
N ILE A 76 0.26 28.97 4.36
CA ILE A 76 -0.45 29.63 5.46
C ILE A 76 -1.45 30.68 4.99
N GLY A 77 -1.24 31.28 3.81
CA GLY A 77 -2.20 32.16 3.16
C GLY A 77 -3.48 31.43 2.71
N LEU A 78 -3.34 30.17 2.27
CA LEU A 78 -4.45 29.31 1.86
C LEU A 78 -5.16 28.65 3.04
N LEU A 79 -4.47 28.49 4.19
CA LEU A 79 -4.94 27.71 5.34
C LEU A 79 -6.04 28.44 6.11
N ARG A 80 -7.09 27.70 6.43
CA ARG A 80 -8.19 28.08 7.34
C ARG A 80 -8.36 26.99 8.39
N TYR A 81 -9.10 27.29 9.44
CA TYR A 81 -9.35 26.33 10.52
C TYR A 81 -10.77 26.45 11.06
N VAL A 82 -11.42 25.31 11.23
CA VAL A 82 -12.69 25.16 11.92
C VAL A 82 -12.44 24.27 13.15
N ASP A 83 -12.58 24.85 14.36
CA ASP A 83 -12.58 24.07 15.58
C ASP A 83 -13.99 23.60 15.88
N GLY A 84 -14.18 22.30 16.10
CA GLY A 84 -15.50 21.76 16.41
C GLY A 84 -15.53 20.24 16.53
N ASP A 85 -16.57 19.77 17.20
CA ASP A 85 -16.86 18.35 17.33
C ASP A 85 -17.50 17.82 16.04
N TYR A 86 -17.05 16.67 15.56
CA TYR A 86 -17.62 16.02 14.37
C TYR A 86 -19.06 15.52 14.60
N GLN A 87 -19.49 15.40 15.87
CA GLN A 87 -20.86 15.06 16.23
C GLN A 87 -21.80 16.27 16.27
N ASP A 88 -21.26 17.50 16.18
CA ASP A 88 -22.03 18.73 16.22
C ASP A 88 -22.29 19.28 14.82
N PRO A 89 -23.55 19.38 14.36
CA PRO A 89 -23.92 19.99 13.07
C PRO A 89 -23.40 21.43 12.90
N ALA A 90 -23.20 22.17 14.02
CA ALA A 90 -22.65 23.52 13.95
C ALA A 90 -21.25 23.58 13.36
N THR A 91 -20.43 22.53 13.56
CA THR A 91 -19.10 22.38 12.94
C THR A 91 -19.19 22.41 11.42
N PHE A 92 -20.16 21.72 10.85
CA PHE A 92 -20.36 21.64 9.39
C PHE A 92 -21.01 22.90 8.82
N THR A 93 -21.82 23.60 9.61
CA THR A 93 -22.31 24.94 9.27
C THR A 93 -21.14 25.93 9.16
N ALA A 94 -20.22 25.92 10.13
CA ALA A 94 -19.01 26.74 10.09
C ALA A 94 -18.10 26.33 8.92
N LEU A 95 -17.93 25.04 8.64
CA LEU A 95 -17.20 24.55 7.48
C LEU A 95 -17.82 25.06 6.18
N ARG A 96 -19.14 25.03 6.02
CA ARG A 96 -19.82 25.56 4.83
C ARG A 96 -19.53 27.05 4.64
N GLN A 97 -19.50 27.82 5.72
CA GLN A 97 -19.15 29.25 5.66
C GLN A 97 -17.71 29.48 5.19
N GLU A 98 -16.75 28.68 5.68
CA GLU A 98 -15.35 28.76 5.23
C GLU A 98 -15.17 28.34 3.77
N LEU A 99 -15.93 27.35 3.29
CA LEU A 99 -15.89 26.88 1.89
C LEU A 99 -16.45 27.91 0.90
N LYS A 100 -17.24 28.90 1.34
CA LYS A 100 -17.78 29.98 0.49
C LYS A 100 -18.43 29.45 -0.80
N ASP A 101 -17.82 29.82 -1.94
CA ASP A 101 -18.31 29.50 -3.28
C ASP A 101 -17.75 28.18 -3.85
N ALA A 102 -16.98 27.43 -3.08
CA ALA A 102 -16.42 26.15 -3.51
C ALA A 102 -17.54 25.18 -3.90
N LYS A 103 -17.45 24.62 -5.11
CA LYS A 103 -18.44 23.73 -5.73
C LYS A 103 -18.00 22.27 -5.75
N HIS A 104 -16.69 22.04 -5.75
CA HIS A 104 -16.07 20.73 -5.87
C HIS A 104 -14.97 20.52 -4.81
N PRO A 105 -15.29 20.68 -3.49
CA PRO A 105 -14.30 20.46 -2.47
C PRO A 105 -13.88 18.99 -2.39
N ALA A 106 -12.64 18.71 -2.01
CA ALA A 106 -12.18 17.38 -1.62
C ALA A 106 -12.14 17.30 -0.09
N HIS A 107 -12.88 16.36 0.50
CA HIS A 107 -12.92 16.10 1.94
C HIS A 107 -12.02 14.92 2.28
N TYR A 108 -10.89 15.18 2.92
CA TYR A 108 -9.96 14.15 3.36
C TYR A 108 -10.22 13.79 4.83
N LEU A 109 -10.63 12.53 5.07
CA LEU A 109 -10.98 12.03 6.39
C LEU A 109 -9.78 11.34 7.07
N ALA A 110 -8.87 12.16 7.64
CA ALA A 110 -7.74 11.67 8.45
C ALA A 110 -8.15 11.45 9.92
N ILE A 111 -9.24 10.75 10.13
CA ILE A 111 -9.92 10.52 11.42
C ILE A 111 -10.14 9.01 11.62
N PRO A 112 -10.42 8.55 12.87
CA PRO A 112 -10.79 7.16 13.12
C PRO A 112 -12.01 6.71 12.31
N PRO A 113 -12.02 5.50 11.73
CA PRO A 113 -13.11 5.02 10.88
C PRO A 113 -14.49 5.03 11.55
N VAL A 114 -14.55 4.88 12.86
CA VAL A 114 -15.80 4.96 13.65
C VAL A 114 -16.53 6.30 13.50
N LEU A 115 -15.83 7.35 13.07
CA LEU A 115 -16.38 8.69 12.85
C LEU A 115 -16.78 8.94 11.39
N PHE A 116 -16.48 8.03 10.46
CA PHE A 116 -16.74 8.25 9.04
C PHE A 116 -18.24 8.45 8.77
N GLU A 117 -19.09 7.56 9.30
CA GLU A 117 -20.54 7.66 9.11
C GLU A 117 -21.08 9.01 9.54
N THR A 118 -20.77 9.44 10.77
CA THR A 118 -21.23 10.72 11.32
C THR A 118 -20.76 11.91 10.46
N VAL A 119 -19.48 11.91 10.05
CA VAL A 119 -18.95 13.01 9.23
C VAL A 119 -19.61 13.04 7.86
N ILE A 120 -19.80 11.87 7.22
CA ILE A 120 -20.43 11.76 5.90
C ILE A 120 -21.88 12.23 5.94
N GLN A 121 -22.65 11.85 6.96
CA GLN A 121 -24.02 12.30 7.15
C GLN A 121 -24.09 13.82 7.30
N HIS A 122 -23.26 14.40 8.15
CA HIS A 122 -23.23 15.86 8.34
C HIS A 122 -22.73 16.62 7.09
N LEU A 123 -21.79 16.05 6.31
CA LEU A 123 -21.40 16.62 5.03
C LEU A 123 -22.59 16.67 4.05
N ALA A 124 -23.43 15.64 4.03
CA ALA A 124 -24.65 15.61 3.20
C ALA A 124 -25.67 16.67 3.68
N GLU A 125 -25.97 16.71 4.98
CA GLU A 125 -26.96 17.61 5.60
C GLU A 125 -26.58 19.09 5.45
N SER A 126 -25.30 19.42 5.57
CA SER A 126 -24.78 20.80 5.47
C SER A 126 -24.57 21.29 4.02
N ASN A 127 -24.89 20.50 3.01
CA ASN A 127 -24.53 20.73 1.60
C ASN A 127 -23.03 20.86 1.34
N CYS A 128 -22.15 20.43 2.26
CA CYS A 128 -20.71 20.36 2.02
C CYS A 128 -20.34 19.15 1.13
N GLY A 129 -21.19 18.11 1.11
CA GLY A 129 -20.98 16.92 0.30
C GLY A 129 -21.42 17.05 -1.18
N ARG A 130 -22.22 18.08 -1.52
CA ARG A 130 -22.75 18.22 -2.86
C ARG A 130 -21.66 18.57 -3.89
N GLY A 131 -21.45 17.70 -4.88
CA GLY A 131 -20.43 17.83 -5.91
C GLY A 131 -19.00 17.71 -5.36
N ALA A 132 -18.86 17.23 -4.13
CA ALA A 132 -17.60 17.05 -3.45
C ALA A 132 -17.01 15.67 -3.73
N ARG A 133 -15.72 15.53 -3.49
CA ARG A 133 -15.00 14.25 -3.38
C ARG A 133 -14.75 13.91 -1.93
N VAL A 134 -14.75 12.62 -1.62
CA VAL A 134 -14.36 12.12 -0.30
C VAL A 134 -13.13 11.23 -0.41
N VAL A 135 -12.15 11.50 0.44
CA VAL A 135 -10.89 10.75 0.53
C VAL A 135 -10.84 10.10 1.91
N VAL A 136 -10.78 8.78 1.95
CA VAL A 136 -10.82 8.01 3.18
C VAL A 136 -9.56 7.18 3.37
N GLU A 137 -9.06 7.14 4.60
CA GLU A 137 -7.90 6.35 5.01
C GLU A 137 -8.25 4.91 5.38
N LYS A 138 -7.28 4.02 5.25
CA LYS A 138 -7.42 2.67 5.81
C LYS A 138 -7.51 2.72 7.36
N PRO A 139 -8.16 1.74 7.97
CA PRO A 139 -8.74 0.52 7.42
C PRO A 139 -10.14 0.72 6.82
N PHE A 140 -10.41 0.01 5.73
CA PHE A 140 -11.75 -0.04 5.11
C PHE A 140 -12.49 -1.25 5.66
N GLY A 141 -13.06 -1.10 6.85
CA GLY A 141 -13.58 -2.21 7.64
C GLY A 141 -12.49 -3.04 8.33
N HIS A 142 -12.90 -4.06 9.07
CA HIS A 142 -12.04 -5.06 9.72
C HIS A 142 -12.40 -6.49 9.30
N ASP A 143 -13.48 -6.65 8.54
CA ASP A 143 -13.98 -7.84 7.86
C ASP A 143 -14.85 -7.44 6.66
N LEU A 144 -15.38 -8.41 5.91
CA LEU A 144 -16.21 -8.14 4.72
C LEU A 144 -17.47 -7.36 5.08
N ALA A 145 -18.16 -7.74 6.16
CA ALA A 145 -19.42 -7.12 6.54
C ALA A 145 -19.25 -5.63 6.90
N SER A 146 -18.24 -5.31 7.69
CA SER A 146 -17.94 -3.91 8.06
C SER A 146 -17.43 -3.08 6.87
N ALA A 147 -16.74 -3.69 5.91
CA ALA A 147 -16.35 -3.03 4.68
C ALA A 147 -17.57 -2.70 3.81
N GLN A 148 -18.51 -3.62 3.69
CA GLN A 148 -19.78 -3.41 2.97
C GLN A 148 -20.64 -2.33 3.61
N GLU A 149 -20.71 -2.28 4.94
CA GLU A 149 -21.46 -1.22 5.63
C GLU A 149 -20.79 0.15 5.42
N LEU A 150 -19.46 0.24 5.50
CA LEU A 150 -18.75 1.47 5.18
C LEU A 150 -18.98 1.92 3.72
N ASN A 151 -18.93 0.98 2.77
CA ASN A 151 -19.23 1.29 1.37
C ASN A 151 -20.65 1.82 1.19
N LYS A 152 -21.64 1.21 1.85
CA LYS A 152 -23.03 1.66 1.82
C LYS A 152 -23.18 3.09 2.36
N VAL A 153 -22.49 3.43 3.45
CA VAL A 153 -22.47 4.79 4.00
C VAL A 153 -21.89 5.78 3.00
N LEU A 154 -20.74 5.46 2.40
CA LEU A 154 -20.08 6.32 1.40
C LEU A 154 -20.96 6.53 0.17
N LEU A 155 -21.49 5.44 -0.40
CA LEU A 155 -22.34 5.44 -1.60
C LEU A 155 -23.72 6.09 -1.36
N GLY A 156 -24.16 6.20 -0.11
CA GLY A 156 -25.36 6.94 0.25
C GLY A 156 -25.26 8.45 0.03
N THR A 157 -24.04 8.97 -0.07
CA THR A 157 -23.79 10.42 -0.20
C THR A 157 -22.99 10.78 -1.45
N PHE A 158 -22.06 9.91 -1.89
CA PHE A 158 -21.14 10.16 -3.00
C PHE A 158 -21.26 9.08 -4.06
N ASP A 159 -21.04 9.43 -5.32
CA ASP A 159 -20.85 8.45 -6.39
C ASP A 159 -19.48 7.77 -6.23
N GLU A 160 -19.34 6.50 -6.65
CA GLU A 160 -18.05 5.77 -6.56
C GLU A 160 -16.91 6.52 -7.25
N ALA A 161 -17.19 7.26 -8.31
CA ALA A 161 -16.19 8.07 -9.01
C ALA A 161 -15.63 9.23 -8.18
N ASP A 162 -16.32 9.64 -7.12
CA ASP A 162 -15.93 10.70 -6.19
C ASP A 162 -15.45 10.16 -4.83
N ILE A 163 -15.32 8.83 -4.69
CA ILE A 163 -14.80 8.16 -3.49
C ILE A 163 -13.37 7.69 -3.72
N PHE A 164 -12.43 8.19 -2.91
CA PHE A 164 -11.00 7.93 -3.02
C PHE A 164 -10.51 7.17 -1.79
N ARG A 165 -10.48 5.83 -1.86
CA ARG A 165 -10.00 4.96 -0.77
C ARG A 165 -8.49 4.83 -0.86
N ILE A 166 -7.77 5.45 0.08
CA ILE A 166 -6.30 5.49 0.07
C ILE A 166 -5.72 4.15 0.50
N ASP A 167 -5.04 3.50 -0.41
CA ASP A 167 -3.93 2.63 -0.09
C ASP A 167 -2.64 3.36 -0.49
N HIS A 168 -1.88 3.86 0.49
CA HIS A 168 -0.68 4.67 0.23
C HIS A 168 0.40 3.90 -0.56
N TYR A 169 0.35 2.56 -0.62
CA TYR A 169 1.21 1.76 -1.48
C TYR A 169 1.01 2.10 -2.96
N LEU A 170 -0.23 2.39 -3.37
CA LEU A 170 -0.53 2.84 -4.74
C LEU A 170 0.08 4.21 -5.07
N GLY A 171 0.33 5.04 -4.05
CA GLY A 171 1.08 6.29 -4.20
C GLY A 171 2.59 6.08 -4.40
N LYS A 172 3.15 4.92 -3.99
CA LYS A 172 4.58 4.66 -4.12
C LYS A 172 4.96 4.43 -5.58
N ARG A 173 6.00 5.16 -6.05
CA ARG A 173 6.54 5.00 -7.41
C ARG A 173 6.92 3.56 -7.71
N ALA A 174 7.57 2.88 -6.76
CA ALA A 174 7.99 1.49 -6.92
C ALA A 174 6.85 0.54 -7.27
N VAL A 175 5.68 0.70 -6.63
CA VAL A 175 4.49 -0.12 -6.88
C VAL A 175 3.91 0.14 -8.28
N ASN A 176 3.89 1.41 -8.71
CA ASN A 176 3.46 1.77 -10.07
C ASN A 176 4.50 1.35 -11.13
N ASN A 177 5.77 1.28 -10.75
CA ASN A 177 6.83 0.83 -11.66
C ASN A 177 6.62 -0.64 -12.10
N VAL A 178 5.90 -1.46 -11.33
CA VAL A 178 5.51 -2.81 -11.76
C VAL A 178 4.66 -2.77 -13.03
N LEU A 179 3.69 -1.85 -13.11
CA LEU A 179 2.86 -1.67 -14.31
C LEU A 179 3.69 -1.14 -15.49
N ALA A 180 4.55 -0.14 -15.24
CA ALA A 180 5.45 0.38 -16.27
C ALA A 180 6.41 -0.69 -16.77
N PHE A 181 7.00 -1.50 -15.88
CA PHE A 181 7.86 -2.62 -16.23
C PHE A 181 7.13 -3.63 -17.12
N ARG A 182 5.91 -3.99 -16.77
CA ARG A 182 5.12 -4.95 -17.55
C ARG A 182 4.68 -4.40 -18.91
N PHE A 183 4.08 -3.23 -18.94
CA PHE A 183 3.32 -2.74 -20.09
C PHE A 183 4.08 -1.76 -20.99
N ALA A 184 5.23 -1.24 -20.53
CA ALA A 184 6.10 -0.43 -21.37
C ALA A 184 7.27 -1.23 -22.01
N ASN A 185 7.42 -2.52 -21.67
CA ASN A 185 8.47 -3.39 -22.20
C ASN A 185 7.87 -4.60 -22.89
N THR A 186 7.79 -4.57 -24.22
CA THR A 186 7.10 -5.58 -25.04
C THR A 186 7.57 -7.01 -24.76
N PHE A 187 8.86 -7.22 -24.50
CA PHE A 187 9.41 -8.54 -24.25
C PHE A 187 8.87 -9.19 -22.97
N VAL A 188 8.48 -8.39 -21.94
CA VAL A 188 8.00 -8.90 -20.65
C VAL A 188 6.70 -9.68 -20.82
N GLU A 189 5.72 -9.16 -21.54
CA GLU A 189 4.42 -9.81 -21.73
C GLU A 189 4.54 -11.19 -22.42
N SER A 190 5.57 -11.40 -23.25
CA SER A 190 5.78 -12.67 -23.92
C SER A 190 6.00 -13.83 -22.96
N PHE A 191 6.67 -13.60 -21.84
CA PHE A 191 6.97 -14.64 -20.84
C PHE A 191 6.20 -14.46 -19.51
N TRP A 192 5.42 -13.39 -19.34
CA TRP A 192 4.71 -13.09 -18.10
C TRP A 192 3.39 -13.88 -17.98
N ASN A 193 3.51 -15.21 -17.96
CA ASN A 193 2.38 -16.12 -17.94
C ASN A 193 2.79 -17.54 -17.47
N ARG A 194 1.79 -18.40 -17.23
CA ARG A 194 1.96 -19.78 -16.75
C ARG A 194 2.84 -20.70 -17.59
N ASN A 195 3.10 -20.34 -18.86
CA ASN A 195 3.93 -21.20 -19.72
C ASN A 195 5.43 -21.02 -19.42
N HIS A 196 5.78 -19.94 -18.75
CA HIS A 196 7.17 -19.58 -18.43
C HIS A 196 7.41 -19.45 -16.93
N ILE A 197 6.43 -18.90 -16.17
CA ILE A 197 6.54 -18.68 -14.73
C ILE A 197 6.09 -19.93 -13.98
N GLU A 198 6.97 -20.45 -13.14
CA GLU A 198 6.71 -21.58 -12.26
C GLU A 198 6.03 -21.14 -10.96
N SER A 199 6.49 -20.04 -10.36
CA SER A 199 5.97 -19.50 -9.13
C SER A 199 6.24 -18.01 -8.98
N VAL A 200 5.46 -17.34 -8.12
CA VAL A 200 5.67 -15.94 -7.74
C VAL A 200 5.71 -15.83 -6.22
N GLU A 201 6.76 -15.21 -5.69
CA GLU A 201 6.92 -14.91 -4.26
C GLU A 201 6.81 -13.41 -4.03
N ILE A 202 6.08 -13.00 -2.98
CA ILE A 202 5.97 -11.60 -2.55
C ILE A 202 6.32 -11.56 -1.06
N THR A 203 7.42 -10.94 -0.71
CA THR A 203 7.86 -10.76 0.68
C THR A 203 7.76 -9.29 1.07
N MET A 204 7.09 -9.03 2.22
CA MET A 204 7.11 -7.73 2.89
C MET A 204 7.65 -7.93 4.31
N ALA A 205 8.89 -7.56 4.52
CA ALA A 205 9.60 -7.73 5.78
C ALA A 205 9.81 -6.38 6.47
N GLU A 206 9.70 -6.38 7.80
CA GLU A 206 10.05 -5.27 8.68
C GLU A 206 10.96 -5.81 9.79
N ASP A 207 12.13 -5.21 9.98
CA ASP A 207 13.12 -5.62 10.99
C ASP A 207 12.80 -5.09 12.40
N PHE A 208 11.75 -4.30 12.53
CA PHE A 208 11.24 -3.75 13.79
C PHE A 208 9.92 -4.40 14.23
N GLY A 209 9.58 -4.25 15.52
CA GLY A 209 8.32 -4.73 16.11
C GLY A 209 7.16 -3.75 15.97
N VAL A 210 6.32 -3.65 17.01
CA VAL A 210 5.11 -2.79 16.98
C VAL A 210 5.35 -1.34 17.42
N GLN A 211 6.56 -1.00 17.88
CA GLN A 211 7.02 0.37 18.19
C GLN A 211 6.05 1.18 19.07
N GLY A 212 5.60 0.59 20.19
CA GLY A 212 4.67 1.22 21.14
C GLY A 212 3.20 1.24 20.68
N ARG A 213 2.87 0.65 19.52
CA ARG A 213 1.51 0.54 18.99
C ARG A 213 0.89 -0.85 19.25
N GLY A 214 1.32 -1.55 20.30
CA GLY A 214 0.89 -2.91 20.59
C GLY A 214 -0.62 -3.07 20.66
N GLY A 215 -1.33 -2.19 21.38
CA GLY A 215 -2.79 -2.26 21.48
C GLY A 215 -3.54 -2.08 20.16
N PHE A 216 -3.04 -1.25 19.26
CA PHE A 216 -3.59 -1.15 17.90
C PHE A 216 -3.30 -2.41 17.08
N TYR A 217 -2.05 -2.88 17.14
CA TYR A 217 -1.64 -4.02 16.35
C TYR A 217 -2.32 -5.32 16.80
N ASP A 218 -2.61 -5.45 18.08
CA ASP A 218 -3.31 -6.60 18.66
C ASP A 218 -4.74 -6.77 18.15
N GLN A 219 -5.35 -5.68 17.70
CA GLN A 219 -6.66 -5.69 17.04
C GLN A 219 -6.58 -5.91 15.53
N THR A 220 -5.42 -5.68 14.93
CA THR A 220 -5.25 -5.67 13.47
C THR A 220 -4.57 -6.94 12.97
N GLY A 221 -3.35 -7.22 13.39
CA GLY A 221 -2.51 -8.31 12.90
C GLY A 221 -1.98 -8.11 11.47
N THR A 222 -1.02 -8.93 11.07
CA THR A 222 -0.33 -8.82 9.77
C THR A 222 -1.29 -8.99 8.58
N ILE A 223 -2.28 -9.89 8.69
CA ILE A 223 -3.20 -10.14 7.56
C ILE A 223 -4.01 -8.89 7.24
N ARG A 224 -4.60 -8.23 8.24
CA ARG A 224 -5.38 -7.00 8.05
C ARG A 224 -4.49 -5.78 7.78
N ASP A 225 -3.28 -5.73 8.40
CA ASP A 225 -2.42 -4.56 8.26
C ASP A 225 -1.83 -4.43 6.86
N VAL A 226 -1.34 -5.55 6.27
CA VAL A 226 -0.57 -5.47 5.03
C VAL A 226 -1.00 -6.47 3.93
N VAL A 227 -1.54 -7.66 4.27
CA VAL A 227 -1.85 -8.66 3.25
C VAL A 227 -3.10 -8.28 2.46
N GLN A 228 -4.20 -8.02 3.15
CA GLN A 228 -5.52 -7.73 2.58
C GLN A 228 -5.53 -6.45 1.72
N ASN A 229 -4.60 -5.56 1.93
CA ASN A 229 -4.50 -4.29 1.22
C ASN A 229 -3.22 -4.23 0.36
N HIS A 230 -2.12 -3.77 0.93
CA HIS A 230 -0.87 -3.48 0.21
C HIS A 230 -0.37 -4.64 -0.66
N LEU A 231 -0.33 -5.88 -0.11
CA LEU A 231 0.20 -7.03 -0.85
C LEU A 231 -0.77 -7.51 -1.93
N PHE A 232 -2.09 -7.39 -1.71
CA PHE A 232 -3.04 -7.66 -2.77
C PHE A 232 -3.01 -6.60 -3.87
N GLN A 233 -2.70 -5.32 -3.58
CA GLN A 233 -2.45 -4.31 -4.61
C GLN A 233 -1.21 -4.65 -5.44
N VAL A 234 -0.12 -5.08 -4.80
CA VAL A 234 1.08 -5.56 -5.49
C VAL A 234 0.78 -6.77 -6.34
N LEU A 235 0.10 -7.78 -5.78
CA LEU A 235 -0.30 -8.99 -6.50
C LEU A 235 -1.18 -8.66 -7.71
N SER A 236 -2.14 -7.74 -7.57
CA SER A 236 -3.02 -7.34 -8.67
C SER A 236 -2.24 -6.67 -9.80
N ASN A 237 -1.29 -5.78 -9.48
CA ASN A 237 -0.42 -5.16 -10.49
C ASN A 237 0.44 -6.18 -11.22
N LEU A 238 0.87 -7.26 -10.53
CA LEU A 238 1.63 -8.36 -11.13
C LEU A 238 0.79 -9.24 -12.04
N ALA A 239 -0.45 -9.52 -11.63
CA ALA A 239 -1.26 -10.58 -12.22
C ALA A 239 -2.33 -10.10 -13.21
N MET A 240 -2.62 -8.80 -13.27
CA MET A 240 -3.66 -8.25 -14.15
C MET A 240 -3.35 -8.42 -15.63
N GLU A 241 -4.38 -8.47 -16.46
CA GLU A 241 -4.22 -8.35 -17.91
C GLU A 241 -3.89 -6.90 -18.31
N PRO A 242 -3.30 -6.68 -19.50
CA PRO A 242 -3.16 -5.33 -20.03
C PRO A 242 -4.53 -4.63 -20.10
N PRO A 243 -4.70 -3.45 -19.53
CA PRO A 243 -5.97 -2.74 -19.59
C PRO A 243 -6.27 -2.33 -21.05
N VAL A 244 -7.54 -2.38 -21.44
CA VAL A 244 -7.95 -2.02 -22.80
C VAL A 244 -7.81 -0.53 -23.11
N ARG A 245 -7.69 0.30 -22.06
CA ARG A 245 -7.45 1.75 -22.13
C ARG A 245 -6.56 2.17 -20.98
N SER A 246 -5.96 3.34 -21.10
CA SER A 246 -5.09 3.94 -20.05
C SER A 246 -5.86 4.74 -18.99
N ASP A 247 -7.21 4.71 -19.00
CA ASP A 247 -8.01 5.37 -17.98
C ASP A 247 -8.05 4.57 -16.68
N SER A 248 -8.37 5.25 -15.59
CA SER A 248 -8.37 4.69 -14.24
C SER A 248 -9.33 3.51 -14.07
N GLU A 249 -10.52 3.56 -14.71
CA GLU A 249 -11.50 2.49 -14.60
C GLU A 249 -11.03 1.21 -15.28
N SER A 250 -10.46 1.31 -16.49
CA SER A 250 -9.91 0.14 -17.19
C SER A 250 -8.81 -0.54 -16.38
N ILE A 251 -7.94 0.23 -15.69
CA ILE A 251 -6.91 -0.32 -14.80
C ILE A 251 -7.53 -0.97 -13.56
N ARG A 252 -8.50 -0.32 -12.91
CA ARG A 252 -9.20 -0.84 -11.71
C ARG A 252 -10.01 -2.09 -12.01
N ASP A 253 -10.62 -2.18 -13.21
CA ASP A 253 -11.33 -3.38 -13.67
C ASP A 253 -10.41 -4.60 -13.75
N GLU A 254 -9.25 -4.46 -14.37
CA GLU A 254 -8.30 -5.56 -14.48
C GLU A 254 -7.77 -6.00 -13.10
N LYS A 255 -7.54 -5.07 -12.18
CA LYS A 255 -7.15 -5.40 -10.80
C LYS A 255 -8.24 -6.14 -10.05
N ALA A 256 -9.50 -5.71 -10.15
CA ALA A 256 -10.64 -6.38 -9.53
C ALA A 256 -10.83 -7.80 -10.10
N LYS A 257 -10.64 -8.00 -11.40
CA LYS A 257 -10.68 -9.33 -12.04
C LYS A 257 -9.66 -10.29 -11.45
N VAL A 258 -8.46 -9.82 -11.10
CA VAL A 258 -7.45 -10.66 -10.42
C VAL A 258 -8.00 -11.18 -9.10
N LEU A 259 -8.52 -10.29 -8.23
CA LEU A 259 -9.02 -10.71 -6.92
C LEU A 259 -10.23 -11.66 -7.03
N ARG A 260 -11.13 -11.41 -7.97
CA ARG A 260 -12.26 -12.33 -8.25
C ARG A 260 -11.80 -13.73 -8.66
N ALA A 261 -10.64 -13.82 -9.31
CA ALA A 261 -10.05 -15.09 -9.71
C ALA A 261 -9.32 -15.82 -8.56
N ILE A 262 -9.15 -15.20 -7.39
CA ILE A 262 -8.52 -15.82 -6.22
C ILE A 262 -9.60 -16.46 -5.35
N PRO A 263 -9.56 -17.79 -5.09
CA PRO A 263 -10.48 -18.42 -4.14
C PRO A 263 -10.21 -17.95 -2.70
N PRO A 264 -11.18 -18.04 -1.79
CA PRO A 264 -10.96 -17.82 -0.38
C PRO A 264 -9.83 -18.71 0.16
N ILE A 265 -9.01 -18.17 1.07
CA ILE A 265 -7.85 -18.87 1.60
C ILE A 265 -8.31 -20.05 2.46
N ASP A 266 -7.76 -21.25 2.16
CA ASP A 266 -7.87 -22.43 3.01
C ASP A 266 -6.80 -22.37 4.11
N GLU A 267 -7.14 -22.80 5.34
CA GLU A 267 -6.21 -22.80 6.48
C GLU A 267 -4.94 -23.62 6.25
N LYS A 268 -5.01 -24.67 5.42
CA LYS A 268 -3.82 -25.45 5.04
C LYS A 268 -2.80 -24.64 4.23
N ASN A 269 -3.24 -23.56 3.60
CA ASN A 269 -2.43 -22.64 2.80
C ASN A 269 -2.00 -21.39 3.57
N LEU A 270 -2.09 -21.40 4.91
CA LEU A 270 -1.73 -20.27 5.78
C LEU A 270 -0.88 -20.75 6.97
N VAL A 271 0.16 -20.00 7.27
CA VAL A 271 0.92 -20.09 8.52
C VAL A 271 0.85 -18.73 9.20
N ARG A 272 0.42 -18.70 10.47
CA ARG A 272 0.39 -17.52 11.33
C ARG A 272 1.41 -17.68 12.45
N ALA A 273 2.12 -16.60 12.80
CA ALA A 273 3.05 -16.64 13.91
C ALA A 273 3.18 -15.29 14.62
N GLN A 274 3.73 -15.33 15.82
CA GLN A 274 4.13 -14.16 16.61
C GLN A 274 5.65 -14.18 16.85
N PHE A 275 6.31 -13.03 16.80
CA PHE A 275 7.68 -12.94 17.28
C PHE A 275 7.72 -13.13 18.80
N ARG A 276 8.76 -13.78 19.29
CA ARG A 276 8.97 -13.97 20.74
C ARG A 276 9.12 -12.61 21.42
N GLY A 277 8.34 -12.37 22.49
CA GLY A 277 8.26 -11.08 23.18
C GLY A 277 7.07 -10.21 22.74
N TYR A 278 6.30 -10.59 21.70
CA TYR A 278 5.15 -9.79 21.27
C TYR A 278 4.13 -9.55 22.39
N ARG A 279 3.82 -10.58 23.20
CA ARG A 279 2.86 -10.47 24.31
C ARG A 279 3.36 -9.65 25.49
N ASP A 280 4.64 -9.23 25.48
CA ASP A 280 5.22 -8.34 26.47
C ASP A 280 5.18 -6.88 26.04
N GLU A 281 4.81 -6.61 24.79
CA GLU A 281 4.61 -5.27 24.28
C GLU A 281 3.43 -4.56 24.97
N ASN A 282 3.57 -3.26 25.17
CA ASN A 282 2.55 -2.46 25.85
C ASN A 282 1.24 -2.46 25.05
N GLY A 283 0.12 -2.77 25.74
CA GLY A 283 -1.23 -2.83 25.15
C GLY A 283 -1.57 -4.13 24.43
N VAL A 284 -0.68 -5.12 24.40
CA VAL A 284 -0.95 -6.46 23.87
C VAL A 284 -1.53 -7.36 24.97
N ALA A 285 -2.58 -8.12 24.65
CA ALA A 285 -3.17 -9.09 25.57
C ALA A 285 -2.18 -10.25 25.83
N LYS A 286 -2.08 -10.71 27.09
CA LYS A 286 -1.14 -11.77 27.47
C LYS A 286 -1.44 -13.13 26.80
N ASP A 287 -2.67 -13.35 26.39
CA ASP A 287 -3.16 -14.53 25.66
C ASP A 287 -3.42 -14.24 24.17
N SER A 288 -2.93 -13.12 23.66
CA SER A 288 -3.13 -12.70 22.27
C SER A 288 -2.87 -13.83 21.28
N GLN A 289 -3.78 -13.97 20.30
CA GLN A 289 -3.65 -14.86 19.16
C GLN A 289 -3.46 -14.06 17.84
N THR A 290 -3.17 -12.77 17.93
CA THR A 290 -2.97 -11.92 16.77
C THR A 290 -1.59 -12.16 16.17
N GLU A 291 -1.53 -12.44 14.89
CA GLU A 291 -0.29 -12.73 14.19
C GLU A 291 0.53 -11.46 13.90
N THR A 292 1.85 -11.55 14.11
CA THR A 292 2.85 -10.57 13.67
C THR A 292 3.61 -11.04 12.43
N PHE A 293 3.27 -12.23 11.95
CA PHE A 293 3.78 -12.87 10.75
C PHE A 293 2.70 -13.71 10.10
N ALA A 294 2.59 -13.61 8.79
CA ALA A 294 1.74 -14.48 7.98
C ALA A 294 2.51 -14.92 6.73
N ALA A 295 2.41 -16.22 6.42
CA ALA A 295 2.81 -16.77 5.14
C ALA A 295 1.67 -17.55 4.54
N LEU A 296 1.42 -17.36 3.25
CA LEU A 296 0.27 -17.96 2.58
C LEU A 296 0.56 -18.31 1.13
N LYS A 297 -0.13 -19.34 0.64
CA LYS A 297 -0.13 -19.77 -0.76
C LYS A 297 -1.48 -19.47 -1.36
N LEU A 298 -1.49 -18.79 -2.52
CA LEU A 298 -2.67 -18.45 -3.30
C LEU A 298 -2.59 -19.01 -4.71
N GLU A 299 -3.74 -19.11 -5.37
CA GLU A 299 -3.86 -19.38 -6.80
C GLU A 299 -4.70 -18.30 -7.46
N VAL A 300 -4.26 -17.80 -8.61
CA VAL A 300 -5.05 -16.91 -9.46
C VAL A 300 -5.64 -17.75 -10.59
N ASN A 301 -6.93 -18.07 -10.51
CA ASN A 301 -7.63 -18.94 -11.45
C ASN A 301 -8.00 -18.22 -12.75
N SER A 302 -7.04 -17.51 -13.36
CA SER A 302 -7.17 -16.87 -14.66
C SER A 302 -6.49 -17.71 -15.74
N TRP A 303 -6.76 -17.41 -17.02
CA TRP A 303 -6.08 -18.09 -18.12
C TRP A 303 -4.56 -17.91 -18.08
N ARG A 304 -4.10 -16.71 -17.68
CA ARG A 304 -2.68 -16.36 -17.57
C ARG A 304 -1.98 -17.13 -16.45
N TRP A 305 -2.65 -17.41 -15.32
CA TRP A 305 -1.98 -17.85 -14.09
C TRP A 305 -2.41 -19.21 -13.57
N LYS A 306 -3.43 -19.87 -14.16
CA LYS A 306 -3.88 -21.16 -13.67
C LYS A 306 -2.73 -22.17 -13.55
N GLY A 307 -2.52 -22.67 -12.33
CA GLY A 307 -1.45 -23.61 -11.98
C GLY A 307 -0.14 -22.96 -11.50
N VAL A 308 -0.01 -21.64 -11.56
CA VAL A 308 1.12 -20.90 -10.97
C VAL A 308 0.76 -20.54 -9.52
N PRO A 309 1.47 -21.04 -8.51
CA PRO A 309 1.28 -20.65 -7.13
C PRO A 309 1.86 -19.25 -6.87
N PHE A 310 1.12 -18.47 -6.11
CA PHE A 310 1.57 -17.20 -5.55
C PHE A 310 1.81 -17.38 -4.06
N TYR A 311 3.04 -17.12 -3.61
CA TYR A 311 3.43 -17.20 -2.22
C TYR A 311 3.58 -15.79 -1.66
N ILE A 312 2.92 -15.51 -0.54
CA ILE A 312 3.02 -14.21 0.14
C ILE A 312 3.55 -14.44 1.53
N ARG A 313 4.54 -13.65 1.92
CA ARG A 313 5.10 -13.64 3.27
C ARG A 313 5.23 -12.22 3.78
N ALA A 314 4.69 -11.94 4.96
CA ALA A 314 4.83 -10.65 5.61
C ALA A 314 5.02 -10.81 7.11
N GLY A 315 5.81 -9.92 7.73
CA GLY A 315 5.99 -9.97 9.18
C GLY A 315 6.92 -8.91 9.74
N LYS A 316 6.89 -8.83 11.07
CA LYS A 316 7.72 -7.93 11.89
C LYS A 316 8.87 -8.67 12.55
N CYS A 317 9.88 -7.94 13.02
CA CYS A 317 11.10 -8.51 13.59
C CYS A 317 11.75 -9.58 12.67
N LEU A 318 11.64 -9.39 11.34
CA LEU A 318 12.33 -10.18 10.32
C LEU A 318 13.79 -9.68 10.16
N PRO A 319 14.65 -10.39 9.41
CA PRO A 319 16.08 -10.03 9.30
C PRO A 319 16.35 -8.66 8.66
N THR A 320 15.44 -8.17 7.82
CA THR A 320 15.61 -6.90 7.11
C THR A 320 14.28 -6.21 6.85
N THR A 321 14.30 -4.92 6.55
CA THR A 321 13.12 -4.18 6.07
C THR A 321 13.16 -4.08 4.55
N CYS A 322 12.25 -4.80 3.88
CA CYS A 322 12.12 -4.74 2.42
C CYS A 322 10.72 -5.16 1.92
N THR A 323 10.41 -4.75 0.69
CA THR A 323 9.32 -5.35 -0.10
C THR A 323 9.91 -5.84 -1.41
N GLU A 324 9.83 -7.15 -1.65
CA GLU A 324 10.45 -7.79 -2.81
C GLU A 324 9.52 -8.83 -3.43
N ILE A 325 9.59 -8.92 -4.76
CA ILE A 325 8.88 -9.89 -5.58
C ILE A 325 9.93 -10.73 -6.30
N VAL A 326 9.74 -12.04 -6.31
CA VAL A 326 10.57 -12.97 -7.11
C VAL A 326 9.63 -13.83 -7.95
N ALA A 327 9.73 -13.73 -9.26
CA ALA A 327 9.07 -14.64 -10.20
C ALA A 327 10.10 -15.64 -10.71
N LYS A 328 9.92 -16.93 -10.41
CA LYS A 328 10.80 -18.01 -10.86
C LYS A 328 10.27 -18.59 -12.16
N PHE A 329 11.17 -18.88 -13.07
CA PHE A 329 10.85 -19.50 -14.35
C PHE A 329 10.93 -21.01 -14.25
N HIS A 330 10.20 -21.71 -15.12
CA HIS A 330 10.39 -23.14 -15.28
C HIS A 330 11.84 -23.44 -15.68
N LYS A 331 12.39 -24.52 -15.13
CA LYS A 331 13.71 -24.99 -15.55
C LYS A 331 13.71 -25.35 -17.04
N PRO A 332 14.76 -24.98 -17.78
CA PRO A 332 14.86 -25.38 -19.18
C PRO A 332 15.02 -26.90 -19.31
N PRO A 333 14.51 -27.53 -20.38
CA PRO A 333 14.86 -28.92 -20.70
C PRO A 333 16.36 -29.03 -20.92
N THR A 334 17.02 -30.00 -20.26
CA THR A 334 18.47 -30.01 -20.11
C THR A 334 19.24 -30.72 -21.20
N LEU A 335 20.15 -29.97 -21.85
CA LEU A 335 21.38 -30.52 -22.43
C LEU A 335 22.54 -30.53 -21.41
N ILE A 336 22.32 -30.06 -20.18
CA ILE A 336 23.31 -29.85 -19.12
C ILE A 336 22.79 -30.60 -17.88
N PRO A 337 23.65 -31.25 -17.07
CA PRO A 337 23.21 -31.93 -15.88
C PRO A 337 22.38 -31.04 -14.95
N ASP A 338 21.23 -31.52 -14.51
CA ASP A 338 20.24 -30.78 -13.72
C ASP A 338 20.83 -30.20 -12.42
N SER A 339 21.83 -30.88 -11.85
CA SER A 339 22.53 -30.43 -10.65
C SER A 339 23.31 -29.10 -10.80
N GLN A 340 23.53 -28.63 -12.02
CA GLN A 340 24.19 -27.34 -12.29
C GLN A 340 23.22 -26.21 -12.60
N LEU A 341 21.92 -26.51 -12.73
CA LEU A 341 20.92 -25.50 -13.11
C LEU A 341 20.25 -24.89 -11.89
N VAL A 342 20.41 -23.58 -11.73
CA VAL A 342 19.61 -22.74 -10.85
C VAL A 342 18.46 -22.14 -11.67
N GLU A 343 17.27 -22.03 -11.04
CA GLU A 343 16.10 -21.45 -11.69
C GLU A 343 16.37 -20.00 -12.09
N ASN A 344 16.12 -19.67 -13.36
CA ASN A 344 16.09 -18.28 -13.76
C ASN A 344 14.98 -17.55 -13.01
N HIS A 345 15.18 -16.29 -12.71
CA HIS A 345 14.19 -15.52 -11.99
C HIS A 345 14.18 -14.05 -12.41
N LEU A 346 13.06 -13.41 -12.19
CA LEU A 346 12.91 -11.97 -12.21
C LEU A 346 12.64 -11.51 -10.79
N ARG A 347 13.50 -10.62 -10.28
CA ARG A 347 13.37 -10.03 -8.94
C ARG A 347 13.08 -8.54 -9.06
N LEU A 348 11.98 -8.11 -8.42
CA LEU A 348 11.56 -6.72 -8.34
C LEU A 348 11.58 -6.31 -6.88
N ARG A 349 12.53 -5.47 -6.48
CA ARG A 349 12.55 -4.86 -5.15
C ARG A 349 11.83 -3.52 -5.19
N LEU A 350 10.84 -3.35 -4.33
CA LEU A 350 10.01 -2.15 -4.25
C LEU A 350 10.47 -1.21 -3.14
N SER A 351 11.14 -1.72 -2.11
CA SER A 351 11.73 -0.95 -1.02
C SER A 351 12.89 -1.75 -0.38
N PRO A 352 13.89 -1.06 0.22
CA PRO A 352 14.06 0.40 0.31
C PRO A 352 14.44 1.05 -1.04
N GLU A 353 15.10 0.33 -1.93
CA GLU A 353 15.52 0.79 -3.26
C GLU A 353 14.74 0.08 -4.34
N ILE A 354 14.46 0.78 -5.44
CA ILE A 354 13.80 0.20 -6.59
C ILE A 354 14.85 -0.54 -7.42
N THR A 355 14.72 -1.87 -7.49
CA THR A 355 15.61 -2.72 -8.27
C THR A 355 14.82 -3.67 -9.15
N ILE A 356 15.24 -3.82 -10.39
CA ILE A 356 14.80 -4.87 -11.31
C ILE A 356 16.03 -5.72 -11.63
N ALA A 357 15.98 -7.01 -11.34
CA ALA A 357 17.07 -7.92 -11.58
C ALA A 357 16.58 -9.17 -12.31
N MET A 358 17.37 -9.64 -13.28
CA MET A 358 17.13 -10.87 -14.02
C MET A 358 18.26 -11.85 -13.72
N GLY A 359 17.91 -12.93 -13.01
CA GLY A 359 18.82 -14.03 -12.71
C GLY A 359 18.92 -15.00 -13.88
N MET A 360 20.15 -15.31 -14.30
CA MET A 360 20.43 -16.18 -15.43
C MET A 360 21.69 -17.03 -15.20
N MET A 361 21.81 -18.11 -15.96
CA MET A 361 23.02 -18.95 -15.97
C MET A 361 23.99 -18.43 -17.00
N ASN A 362 25.26 -18.37 -16.63
CA ASN A 362 26.39 -17.99 -17.49
C ASN A 362 27.43 -19.11 -17.49
N LEU A 363 28.30 -19.11 -18.47
CA LEU A 363 29.48 -20.00 -18.47
C LEU A 363 30.44 -19.51 -17.38
N ALA A 364 30.85 -20.42 -16.49
CA ALA A 364 31.79 -20.08 -15.43
C ALA A 364 33.16 -19.64 -16.00
N PRO A 365 33.83 -18.64 -15.39
CA PRO A 365 35.17 -18.24 -15.81
C PRO A 365 36.13 -19.46 -15.79
N ASN A 366 36.94 -19.62 -16.81
CA ASN A 366 37.88 -20.71 -16.97
C ASN A 366 37.25 -22.12 -16.91
N ALA A 367 36.00 -22.26 -17.32
CA ALA A 367 35.30 -23.54 -17.33
C ALA A 367 35.94 -24.52 -18.34
N GLU A 368 36.24 -25.71 -17.88
CA GLU A 368 36.48 -26.84 -18.77
C GLU A 368 35.10 -27.45 -19.13
N GLY A 369 34.71 -27.36 -20.40
CA GLY A 369 33.39 -27.79 -20.88
C GLY A 369 32.26 -26.77 -20.57
N LEU A 370 31.08 -27.26 -20.18
CA LEU A 370 29.89 -26.46 -19.91
C LEU A 370 29.62 -26.29 -18.39
N ALA A 371 30.65 -25.95 -17.61
CA ALA A 371 30.43 -25.59 -16.23
C ALA A 371 29.75 -24.21 -16.14
N LEU A 372 28.65 -24.10 -15.35
CA LEU A 372 27.82 -22.93 -15.27
C LEU A 372 27.91 -22.24 -13.90
N GLU A 373 27.74 -20.96 -13.90
CA GLU A 373 27.52 -20.15 -12.69
C GLU A 373 26.26 -19.28 -12.83
N ALA A 374 25.60 -19.01 -11.68
CA ALA A 374 24.47 -18.10 -11.64
C ALA A 374 24.94 -16.65 -11.54
N GLY A 375 24.31 -15.76 -12.31
CA GLY A 375 24.55 -14.32 -12.26
C GLY A 375 23.24 -13.53 -12.32
N GLU A 376 23.30 -12.26 -11.98
CA GLU A 376 22.16 -11.33 -12.12
C GLU A 376 22.55 -10.11 -12.95
N MET A 377 21.69 -9.74 -13.90
CA MET A 377 21.69 -8.40 -14.50
C MET A 377 20.77 -7.50 -13.66
N VAL A 378 21.25 -6.36 -13.22
CA VAL A 378 20.54 -5.48 -12.28
C VAL A 378 20.40 -4.08 -12.86
N ALA A 379 19.18 -3.59 -12.86
CA ALA A 379 18.85 -2.17 -13.05
C ALA A 379 18.33 -1.61 -11.74
N SER A 380 19.00 -0.62 -11.18
CA SER A 380 18.62 0.01 -9.93
C SER A 380 18.27 1.49 -10.15
N HIS A 381 17.39 2.00 -9.31
CA HIS A 381 17.03 3.41 -9.27
C HIS A 381 17.07 3.90 -7.83
N SER A 382 17.96 4.83 -7.56
CA SER A 382 18.00 5.53 -6.27
C SER A 382 16.98 6.69 -6.28
N PRO A 383 16.21 6.87 -5.20
CA PRO A 383 15.27 7.99 -5.09
C PRO A 383 16.00 9.33 -5.28
N ARG A 384 15.38 10.24 -6.04
CA ARG A 384 15.88 11.60 -6.21
C ARG A 384 15.27 12.52 -5.16
N ALA A 385 16.00 13.55 -4.76
CA ALA A 385 15.53 14.53 -3.77
C ALA A 385 14.25 15.29 -4.20
N ASP A 386 13.95 15.31 -5.50
CA ASP A 386 12.78 15.95 -6.09
C ASP A 386 11.62 14.98 -6.37
N GLU A 387 11.70 13.72 -5.97
CA GLU A 387 10.58 12.77 -6.12
C GLU A 387 9.39 13.15 -5.25
N MET A 388 8.18 12.96 -5.81
CA MET A 388 6.95 13.14 -5.04
C MET A 388 6.79 12.03 -4.00
N ASP A 389 6.51 12.41 -2.75
CA ASP A 389 6.07 11.46 -1.71
C ASP A 389 4.74 10.79 -2.10
N ALA A 390 4.49 9.61 -1.55
CA ALA A 390 3.27 8.87 -1.84
C ALA A 390 2.01 9.66 -1.47
N TYR A 391 2.01 10.40 -0.36
CA TYR A 391 0.87 11.23 0.05
C TYR A 391 0.70 12.47 -0.84
N GLU A 392 1.78 13.10 -1.30
CA GLU A 392 1.69 14.17 -2.29
C GLU A 392 0.99 13.69 -3.56
N ARG A 393 1.35 12.50 -4.05
CA ARG A 393 0.76 11.90 -5.25
C ARG A 393 -0.72 11.57 -5.06
N VAL A 394 -1.09 10.92 -3.96
CA VAL A 394 -2.51 10.54 -3.75
C VAL A 394 -3.39 11.76 -3.50
N LEU A 395 -2.92 12.78 -2.76
CA LEU A 395 -3.67 14.01 -2.59
C LEU A 395 -3.88 14.75 -3.92
N GLY A 396 -2.82 14.87 -4.73
CA GLY A 396 -2.89 15.48 -6.05
C GLY A 396 -3.84 14.74 -6.99
N ALA A 397 -3.79 13.40 -7.01
CA ALA A 397 -4.69 12.55 -7.79
C ALA A 397 -6.15 12.69 -7.34
N ALA A 398 -6.44 12.68 -6.03
CA ALA A 398 -7.79 12.89 -5.52
C ALA A 398 -8.34 14.27 -5.91
N MET A 399 -7.53 15.31 -5.78
CA MET A 399 -7.94 16.67 -6.17
C MET A 399 -8.18 16.83 -7.66
N SER A 400 -7.46 16.11 -8.50
CA SER A 400 -7.69 16.10 -9.97
C SER A 400 -8.82 15.16 -10.40
N GLY A 401 -9.34 14.30 -9.50
CA GLY A 401 -10.34 13.29 -9.82
C GLY A 401 -9.76 12.06 -10.54
N ASP A 402 -8.45 11.85 -10.45
CA ASP A 402 -7.80 10.64 -10.97
C ASP A 402 -7.85 9.52 -9.94
N SER A 403 -8.68 8.52 -10.20
CA SER A 403 -8.88 7.37 -9.31
C SER A 403 -7.89 6.22 -9.50
N THR A 404 -6.88 6.37 -10.36
CA THR A 404 -5.89 5.31 -10.67
C THR A 404 -5.14 4.79 -9.43
N LEU A 405 -4.87 5.68 -8.46
CA LEU A 405 -4.12 5.37 -7.23
C LEU A 405 -5.01 4.96 -6.05
N PHE A 406 -6.28 4.62 -6.30
CA PHE A 406 -7.24 4.35 -5.23
C PHE A 406 -7.96 3.01 -5.44
N ALA A 407 -8.27 2.38 -4.30
CA ALA A 407 -9.05 1.15 -4.32
C ALA A 407 -10.53 1.46 -4.60
N ARG A 408 -11.15 0.64 -5.46
CA ARG A 408 -12.58 0.68 -5.74
C ARG A 408 -13.35 -0.21 -4.78
N GLU A 409 -14.64 0.04 -4.59
CA GLU A 409 -15.53 -0.73 -3.71
C GLU A 409 -15.36 -2.24 -3.90
N ASP A 410 -15.58 -2.73 -5.12
CA ASP A 410 -15.54 -4.15 -5.45
C ASP A 410 -14.16 -4.79 -5.19
N TYR A 411 -13.08 -4.04 -5.40
CA TYR A 411 -11.73 -4.48 -5.07
C TYR A 411 -11.57 -4.70 -3.56
N VAL A 412 -12.04 -3.77 -2.73
CA VAL A 412 -11.95 -3.85 -1.26
C VAL A 412 -12.75 -5.05 -0.74
N GLU A 413 -13.96 -5.25 -1.25
CA GLU A 413 -14.81 -6.37 -0.84
C GLU A 413 -14.23 -7.73 -1.25
N GLU A 414 -13.72 -7.84 -2.47
CA GLU A 414 -13.04 -9.05 -2.93
C GLU A 414 -11.78 -9.35 -2.10
N ALA A 415 -11.02 -8.32 -1.74
CA ALA A 415 -9.85 -8.50 -0.88
C ALA A 415 -10.23 -9.06 0.50
N TRP A 416 -11.33 -8.59 1.09
CA TRP A 416 -11.87 -9.16 2.33
C TRP A 416 -12.42 -10.58 2.13
N ARG A 417 -13.16 -10.85 1.06
CA ARG A 417 -13.69 -12.19 0.75
C ARG A 417 -12.59 -13.25 0.74
N ILE A 418 -11.40 -12.91 0.23
CA ILE A 418 -10.27 -13.84 0.14
C ILE A 418 -9.74 -14.21 1.53
N VAL A 419 -9.59 -13.27 2.44
CA VAL A 419 -8.97 -13.48 3.76
C VAL A 419 -9.97 -13.85 4.86
N GLU A 420 -11.24 -13.54 4.70
CA GLU A 420 -12.27 -13.67 5.76
C GLU A 420 -12.35 -15.08 6.37
N PRO A 421 -12.30 -16.19 5.59
CA PRO A 421 -12.41 -17.53 6.19
C PRO A 421 -11.31 -17.83 7.21
N VAL A 422 -10.10 -17.35 6.97
CA VAL A 422 -8.97 -17.60 7.89
C VAL A 422 -8.92 -16.62 9.05
N LEU A 423 -9.54 -15.45 8.92
CA LEU A 423 -9.71 -14.50 10.02
C LEU A 423 -10.79 -14.96 11.02
N LYS A 424 -11.82 -15.69 10.57
CA LYS A 424 -12.90 -16.23 11.40
C LYS A 424 -12.52 -17.55 12.08
N LYS A 425 -11.50 -18.24 11.58
CA LYS A 425 -11.03 -19.51 12.14
C LYS A 425 -9.94 -19.29 13.17
N ASN A 426 -9.98 -20.08 14.23
CA ASN A 426 -8.94 -20.11 15.26
C ASN A 426 -7.78 -21.02 14.80
N THR A 427 -7.02 -20.59 13.79
CA THR A 427 -5.83 -21.31 13.32
C THR A 427 -4.66 -21.15 14.29
N PRO A 428 -3.76 -22.16 14.43
CA PRO A 428 -2.61 -22.05 15.31
C PRO A 428 -1.75 -20.83 15.03
N VAL A 429 -1.24 -20.19 16.09
CA VAL A 429 -0.27 -19.12 16.01
C VAL A 429 1.07 -19.63 16.56
N HIS A 430 2.03 -19.85 15.66
CA HIS A 430 3.36 -20.34 16.00
C HIS A 430 4.23 -19.24 16.59
N GLN A 431 5.42 -19.57 17.10
CA GLN A 431 6.38 -18.60 17.62
C GLN A 431 7.65 -18.61 16.80
N TYR A 432 8.22 -17.43 16.50
CA TYR A 432 9.52 -17.32 15.86
C TYR A 432 10.48 -16.38 16.62
N ALA A 433 11.77 -16.59 16.46
CA ALA A 433 12.78 -15.71 17.04
C ALA A 433 12.90 -14.42 16.22
N PRO A 434 13.01 -13.24 16.85
CA PRO A 434 13.37 -12.01 16.13
C PRO A 434 14.65 -12.21 15.31
N GLY A 435 14.70 -11.59 14.13
CA GLY A 435 15.81 -11.72 13.19
C GLY A 435 15.84 -13.02 12.39
N THR A 436 14.73 -13.80 12.41
CA THR A 436 14.56 -14.98 11.55
C THR A 436 13.45 -14.78 10.52
N TRP A 437 13.42 -15.61 9.47
CA TRP A 437 12.43 -15.53 8.40
C TRP A 437 11.08 -16.19 8.72
N GLY A 438 10.71 -16.23 9.99
CA GLY A 438 9.48 -16.83 10.48
C GLY A 438 9.68 -18.16 11.22
N PRO A 439 8.60 -18.86 11.58
CA PRO A 439 8.66 -20.17 12.23
C PRO A 439 9.05 -21.27 11.24
N ASN A 440 9.48 -22.44 11.73
CA ASN A 440 9.80 -23.60 10.88
C ASN A 440 8.60 -24.07 10.04
N GLU A 441 7.39 -23.87 10.55
CA GLU A 441 6.15 -24.26 9.87
C GLU A 441 5.93 -23.47 8.56
N VAL A 442 6.68 -22.39 8.30
CA VAL A 442 6.63 -21.61 7.06
C VAL A 442 6.91 -22.47 5.81
N ASP A 443 7.68 -23.55 5.98
CA ASP A 443 8.01 -24.49 4.90
C ASP A 443 6.76 -25.22 4.36
N ARG A 444 5.68 -25.30 5.15
CA ARG A 444 4.41 -25.89 4.71
C ARG A 444 3.77 -25.13 3.54
N VAL A 445 4.05 -23.83 3.44
CA VAL A 445 3.52 -22.95 2.41
C VAL A 445 4.65 -22.32 1.59
N ALA A 446 5.81 -22.99 1.50
CA ALA A 446 6.96 -22.53 0.73
C ALA A 446 6.89 -23.02 -0.72
N PRO A 447 7.58 -22.34 -1.66
CA PRO A 447 7.90 -22.91 -2.97
C PRO A 447 8.69 -24.21 -2.82
N ILE A 448 8.67 -25.06 -3.85
CA ILE A 448 9.42 -26.35 -3.85
C ILE A 448 10.92 -26.13 -3.63
N SER A 449 11.47 -25.06 -4.22
CA SER A 449 12.89 -24.66 -4.06
C SER A 449 13.17 -23.89 -2.75
N GLY A 450 12.18 -23.75 -1.87
CA GLY A 450 12.24 -22.90 -0.67
C GLY A 450 11.99 -21.43 -0.96
N TRP A 451 11.87 -20.62 0.12
CA TRP A 451 11.69 -19.19 0.02
C TRP A 451 12.95 -18.48 -0.49
N SER A 452 12.77 -17.56 -1.42
CA SER A 452 13.79 -16.58 -1.77
C SER A 452 13.89 -15.54 -0.67
N ASN A 453 14.98 -15.60 0.11
CA ASN A 453 15.17 -14.63 1.18
C ASN A 453 15.88 -13.39 0.63
N PRO A 454 15.29 -12.19 0.82
CA PRO A 454 15.95 -10.95 0.47
C PRO A 454 17.32 -10.83 1.16
N ASP A 455 18.36 -10.47 0.39
CA ASP A 455 19.74 -10.39 0.89
C ASP A 455 20.12 -8.92 1.09
N GLU A 456 20.55 -8.56 2.31
CA GLU A 456 21.02 -7.20 2.67
C GLU A 456 22.30 -6.81 1.94
N LYS A 457 23.20 -7.76 1.73
CA LYS A 457 24.55 -7.47 1.26
C LYS A 457 24.64 -7.19 -0.24
N LYS A 458 23.74 -7.76 -1.07
CA LYS A 458 23.74 -7.53 -2.50
C LYS A 458 23.25 -6.14 -2.91
N ALA A 459 22.35 -5.53 -2.14
CA ALA A 459 21.85 -4.19 -2.40
C ALA A 459 22.90 -3.11 -2.12
N LEU A 460 23.69 -3.24 -1.04
CA LEU A 460 24.77 -2.30 -0.67
C LEU A 460 26.02 -2.42 -1.58
N ALA A 461 26.39 -3.60 -2.01
CA ALA A 461 27.58 -3.81 -2.83
C ALA A 461 27.45 -3.15 -4.21
N LEU A 462 26.25 -3.19 -4.82
CA LEU A 462 25.98 -2.55 -6.11
C LEU A 462 25.88 -1.02 -6.04
N ALA A 463 25.51 -0.45 -4.90
CA ALA A 463 25.49 0.99 -4.68
C ALA A 463 26.90 1.58 -4.48
N THR A 464 27.86 0.78 -4.00
CA THR A 464 29.25 1.19 -3.79
C THR A 464 30.13 1.03 -5.05
N GLU A 465 29.73 0.18 -6.01
CA GLU A 465 30.43 0.07 -7.31
C GLU A 465 29.92 1.07 -8.36
N ALA A 466 28.79 1.75 -8.11
CA ALA A 466 28.21 2.76 -9.01
C ALA A 466 28.49 4.20 -8.58
N ALA A 467 29.24 4.41 -7.49
CA ALA A 467 29.72 5.73 -7.00
C ALA A 467 31.19 5.90 -7.30
#